data_729d464ce81eeff9de6b032329310b05
#
_entry.id   729d464ce81eeff9de6b032329310b05
#
_cell.length_a   1.000
_cell.length_b   1.000
_cell.length_c   1.000
_cell.angle_alpha   90.00
_cell.angle_beta   90.00
_cell.angle_gamma   90.00
#
_symmetry.space_group_name_H-M   'P 1'
#
loop_
_entity.id
_entity.type
_entity.pdbx_description
1 polymer ?
#
loop_
_entity_poly.entity_id
_entity_poly.type
_entity_poly.pdbx_seq_one_letter_code
_entity_poly.pdbx_strand_id
1 'polypeptide(L)'
;MKTRRKFKILMIGAVLAASLCACGSVSSGQSREASGQTETSMESAGTEAFGEPDGAEGEDTGFTSADRNTKVQDVIQSPVFGEYGRLIFPVDQTIPDDLTLEHVESILPWYNDVNPDKTVEIVNYLGEQAASGSQIFFDIYTEEEKAQDPKKENTGLFFFRGEPGGKTAICSAGGGFVYVGAMQDSFPHALELSKNGYNAFALIYRPGAQTACEDLARAIAFLHNHAEELEIDMTDYSLWGGSAGARMAAWLGSYGTQSFGEQEYPRPAAVIMQYTGLSEVTGNEPPTYNCVGTRDGIASYRIMEDRISRIKEQGTDAEIQVFEGLHHGFGLGEGTTAEGWINRAIAFWERQM
;
A
#
# COMPACT_ATOMS: atom_id res chain seq x y z
N MET A 1 48.36 28.35 9.43
CA MET A 1 47.06 28.94 9.75
C MET A 1 46.00 28.18 8.93
N LYS A 2 45.30 27.26 9.53
CA LYS A 2 44.22 26.49 8.89
C LYS A 2 42.91 26.83 9.60
N THR A 3 42.03 27.54 8.91
CA THR A 3 40.72 28.00 9.40
C THR A 3 39.71 26.83 9.28
N ARG A 4 39.27 26.31 10.41
CA ARG A 4 38.18 25.33 10.46
C ARG A 4 36.81 26.05 10.38
N ARG A 5 36.06 25.84 9.31
CA ARG A 5 34.64 26.19 9.22
C ARG A 5 33.80 25.17 9.98
N LYS A 6 33.10 25.61 11.02
CA LYS A 6 32.11 24.82 11.73
C LYS A 6 30.77 24.92 10.98
N PHE A 7 30.27 23.81 10.49
CA PHE A 7 28.87 23.69 10.04
C PHE A 7 27.96 23.51 11.25
N LYS A 8 27.02 24.43 11.43
CA LYS A 8 25.91 24.29 12.39
C LYS A 8 24.79 23.55 11.67
N ILE A 9 24.47 22.35 12.16
CA ILE A 9 23.25 21.60 11.78
C ILE A 9 22.11 22.18 12.62
N LEU A 10 21.12 22.73 11.94
CA LEU A 10 19.89 23.25 12.57
C LEU A 10 18.91 22.08 12.63
N MET A 11 18.67 21.55 13.83
CA MET A 11 17.58 20.61 14.08
C MET A 11 16.28 21.41 14.21
N ILE A 12 15.34 21.19 13.27
CA ILE A 12 13.97 21.68 13.38
C ILE A 12 13.16 20.57 14.05
N GLY A 13 12.89 20.74 15.32
CA GLY A 13 11.95 19.91 16.05
C GLY A 13 10.52 20.35 15.75
N ALA A 14 9.72 19.46 15.17
CA ALA A 14 8.29 19.67 15.05
C ALA A 14 7.60 19.26 16.36
N VAL A 15 7.05 20.24 17.06
CA VAL A 15 6.20 20.06 18.24
C VAL A 15 4.77 19.86 17.72
N LEU A 16 4.20 18.68 17.94
CA LEU A 16 2.76 18.45 17.78
C LEU A 16 2.05 18.99 19.04
N ALA A 17 1.26 20.05 18.87
CA ALA A 17 0.36 20.54 19.90
C ALA A 17 -0.97 19.77 19.83
N ALA A 18 -1.28 19.02 20.87
CA ALA A 18 -2.59 18.43 21.10
C ALA A 18 -3.54 19.51 21.61
N SER A 19 -4.63 19.78 20.90
CA SER A 19 -5.74 20.60 21.39
C SER A 19 -6.86 19.70 21.88
N LEU A 20 -6.98 19.64 23.21
CA LEU A 20 -8.18 19.19 23.92
C LEU A 20 -9.21 20.32 23.89
N CYS A 21 -10.41 20.08 23.45
CA CYS A 21 -11.55 20.91 23.73
C CYS A 21 -12.66 20.12 24.41
N ALA A 22 -13.11 20.71 25.52
CA ALA A 22 -13.92 20.12 26.55
C ALA A 22 -15.42 20.13 26.26
N CYS A 23 -16.09 19.26 27.00
CA CYS A 23 -17.51 19.08 27.20
C CYS A 23 -18.35 20.36 27.36
N GLY A 24 -19.54 20.34 26.80
CA GLY A 24 -20.66 21.17 27.19
C GLY A 24 -21.96 20.38 27.14
N SER A 25 -22.43 19.95 28.28
CA SER A 25 -23.75 19.38 28.52
C SER A 25 -24.80 20.47 28.75
N VAL A 26 -26.00 20.37 28.17
CA VAL A 26 -27.28 20.90 28.72
C VAL A 26 -28.44 20.21 28.02
N SER A 27 -29.16 19.39 28.74
CA SER A 27 -30.52 19.43 29.33
C SER A 27 -31.73 19.37 28.38
N SER A 28 -32.42 18.28 28.56
CA SER A 28 -33.83 17.95 28.59
C SER A 28 -34.90 18.96 28.09
N GLY A 29 -35.81 18.46 27.26
CA GLY A 29 -37.14 19.00 27.02
C GLY A 29 -38.03 17.99 26.31
N GLN A 30 -39.00 17.43 27.04
CA GLN A 30 -40.09 16.59 26.55
C GLN A 30 -41.10 17.39 25.73
N SER A 31 -41.68 16.85 24.67
CA SER A 31 -43.05 16.36 24.59
C SER A 31 -43.67 16.45 23.18
N ARG A 32 -44.32 15.40 22.88
CA ARG A 32 -45.61 15.17 22.21
C ARG A 32 -45.65 14.73 20.75
N GLU A 33 -46.30 13.56 20.69
CA GLU A 33 -46.86 12.81 19.58
C GLU A 33 -47.56 13.65 18.50
N ALA A 34 -47.39 13.25 17.26
CA ALA A 34 -48.45 13.18 16.25
C ALA A 34 -48.09 12.17 15.17
N SER A 35 -48.99 11.20 15.04
CA SER A 35 -49.01 10.17 14.02
C SER A 35 -49.17 10.75 12.62
N GLY A 36 -48.41 10.20 11.67
CA GLY A 36 -48.61 10.42 10.24
C GLY A 36 -47.83 9.37 9.46
N GLN A 37 -48.54 8.28 9.13
CA GLN A 37 -48.09 7.31 8.14
C GLN A 37 -47.97 7.98 6.78
N THR A 38 -46.80 7.93 6.17
CA THR A 38 -46.65 8.11 4.72
C THR A 38 -45.68 7.03 4.27
N GLU A 39 -46.23 6.05 3.58
CA GLU A 39 -45.47 5.10 2.81
C GLU A 39 -44.71 5.88 1.73
N THR A 40 -43.38 5.85 1.79
CA THR A 40 -42.55 6.28 0.69
C THR A 40 -41.76 5.06 0.20
N SER A 41 -42.12 4.67 -1.01
CA SER A 41 -41.48 3.63 -1.79
C SER A 41 -39.98 3.86 -1.81
N MET A 42 -39.20 2.86 -1.39
CA MET A 42 -37.79 2.74 -1.67
C MET A 42 -37.59 2.54 -3.18
N GLU A 43 -37.14 3.57 -3.88
CA GLU A 43 -36.47 3.42 -5.15
C GLU A 43 -35.11 2.77 -4.85
N SER A 44 -34.95 1.58 -5.41
CA SER A 44 -33.67 0.89 -5.46
C SER A 44 -32.70 1.76 -6.25
N ALA A 45 -31.63 2.21 -5.61
CA ALA A 45 -30.49 2.75 -6.30
C ALA A 45 -29.95 1.67 -7.26
N GLY A 46 -30.01 1.97 -8.55
CA GLY A 46 -29.52 1.09 -9.58
C GLY A 46 -28.01 0.83 -9.40
N THR A 47 -27.67 -0.41 -9.30
CA THR A 47 -26.34 -0.93 -9.58
C THR A 47 -26.03 -0.56 -11.04
N GLU A 48 -25.18 0.43 -11.26
CA GLU A 48 -24.55 0.61 -12.58
C GLU A 48 -23.61 -0.59 -12.76
N ALA A 49 -24.09 -1.55 -13.56
CA ALA A 49 -23.26 -2.64 -14.05
C ALA A 49 -22.15 -2.00 -14.91
N PHE A 50 -20.90 -2.33 -14.61
CA PHE A 50 -19.78 -2.09 -15.49
C PHE A 50 -20.12 -2.75 -16.83
N GLY A 51 -20.28 -1.93 -17.88
CA GLY A 51 -20.66 -2.42 -19.21
C GLY A 51 -19.63 -3.41 -19.70
N GLU A 52 -20.11 -4.57 -20.20
CA GLU A 52 -19.29 -5.46 -21.00
C GLU A 52 -18.68 -4.61 -22.13
N PRO A 53 -17.38 -4.77 -22.43
CA PRO A 53 -16.79 -4.07 -23.56
C PRO A 53 -17.44 -4.60 -24.83
N ASP A 54 -18.20 -3.72 -25.51
CA ASP A 54 -18.71 -3.94 -26.85
C ASP A 54 -17.51 -4.36 -27.72
N GLY A 55 -17.66 -5.45 -28.47
CA GLY A 55 -16.61 -6.07 -29.26
C GLY A 55 -15.93 -5.11 -30.23
N ALA A 56 -14.94 -4.39 -29.75
CA ALA A 56 -13.96 -3.71 -30.56
C ALA A 56 -13.02 -4.76 -31.14
N GLU A 57 -12.97 -4.84 -32.47
CA GLU A 57 -11.94 -5.56 -33.19
C GLU A 57 -10.58 -5.19 -32.59
N GLY A 58 -9.83 -6.16 -32.06
CA GLY A 58 -8.62 -5.94 -31.31
C GLY A 58 -7.64 -5.05 -32.09
N GLU A 59 -7.54 -3.80 -31.68
CA GLU A 59 -6.34 -3.02 -31.96
C GLU A 59 -5.20 -3.81 -31.32
N ASP A 60 -4.20 -4.15 -32.13
CA ASP A 60 -2.94 -4.73 -31.67
C ASP A 60 -2.35 -3.82 -30.59
N THR A 61 -2.75 -4.05 -29.34
CA THR A 61 -2.25 -3.33 -28.17
C THR A 61 -0.79 -3.69 -27.89
N GLY A 62 -0.07 -4.10 -28.96
CA GLY A 62 1.26 -4.66 -28.99
C GLY A 62 2.17 -4.14 -27.88
N PHE A 63 2.07 -4.74 -26.70
CA PHE A 63 3.07 -4.57 -25.67
C PHE A 63 4.37 -5.18 -26.19
N THR A 64 5.41 -4.34 -26.36
CA THR A 64 6.76 -4.82 -26.61
C THR A 64 7.42 -5.07 -25.26
N SER A 65 7.91 -6.28 -25.05
CA SER A 65 8.63 -6.65 -23.83
C SER A 65 9.76 -5.66 -23.55
N ALA A 66 9.79 -5.15 -22.32
CA ALA A 66 10.82 -4.23 -21.86
C ALA A 66 12.11 -4.97 -21.51
N ASP A 67 13.24 -4.26 -21.60
CA ASP A 67 14.54 -4.66 -21.10
C ASP A 67 15.10 -3.57 -20.17
N ARG A 68 16.30 -3.77 -19.64
CA ARG A 68 16.96 -2.80 -18.75
C ARG A 68 17.22 -1.43 -19.42
N ASN A 69 17.34 -1.38 -20.77
CA ASN A 69 17.57 -0.15 -21.52
C ASN A 69 16.27 0.56 -21.90
N THR A 70 15.12 -0.07 -21.69
CA THR A 70 13.82 0.54 -21.93
C THR A 70 13.68 1.80 -21.06
N LYS A 71 13.29 2.91 -21.68
CA LYS A 71 13.09 4.16 -20.95
C LYS A 71 11.84 4.10 -20.09
N VAL A 72 11.92 4.67 -18.90
CA VAL A 72 10.77 4.81 -18.00
C VAL A 72 9.63 5.57 -18.68
N GLN A 73 9.97 6.63 -19.48
CA GLN A 73 8.95 7.38 -20.23
C GLN A 73 8.24 6.54 -21.30
N ASP A 74 8.91 5.58 -21.93
CA ASP A 74 8.31 4.69 -22.91
C ASP A 74 7.30 3.73 -22.22
N VAL A 75 7.59 3.30 -21.01
CA VAL A 75 6.65 2.51 -20.19
C VAL A 75 5.43 3.36 -19.80
N ILE A 76 5.64 4.56 -19.27
CA ILE A 76 4.58 5.47 -18.83
C ILE A 76 3.62 5.80 -19.98
N GLN A 77 4.16 5.98 -21.19
CA GLN A 77 3.41 6.40 -22.38
C GLN A 77 2.92 5.21 -23.22
N SER A 78 3.19 3.99 -22.79
CA SER A 78 2.75 2.80 -23.51
C SER A 78 1.22 2.72 -23.57
N PRO A 79 0.61 2.60 -24.76
CA PRO A 79 -0.85 2.54 -24.91
C PRO A 79 -1.50 1.42 -24.09
N VAL A 80 -0.76 0.33 -23.83
CA VAL A 80 -1.27 -0.83 -23.05
C VAL A 80 -1.66 -0.44 -21.62
N PHE A 81 -1.02 0.59 -21.06
CA PHE A 81 -1.30 1.05 -19.70
C PHE A 81 -2.29 2.22 -19.65
N GLY A 82 -2.71 2.78 -20.81
CA GLY A 82 -3.60 3.93 -20.81
C GLY A 82 -3.16 5.05 -19.85
N GLU A 83 -4.11 5.64 -19.14
CA GLU A 83 -3.82 6.77 -18.24
C GLU A 83 -3.12 6.37 -16.94
N TYR A 84 -3.22 5.09 -16.52
CA TYR A 84 -2.60 4.62 -15.28
C TYR A 84 -1.10 4.26 -15.44
N GLY A 85 -0.57 4.24 -16.65
CA GLY A 85 0.87 4.02 -16.89
C GLY A 85 1.76 4.97 -16.10
N ARG A 86 1.32 6.21 -15.90
CA ARG A 86 2.01 7.21 -15.08
C ARG A 86 2.16 6.81 -13.60
N LEU A 87 1.26 5.95 -13.08
CA LEU A 87 1.23 5.50 -11.68
C LEU A 87 2.14 4.29 -11.40
N ILE A 88 2.74 3.71 -12.45
CA ILE A 88 3.71 2.61 -12.30
C ILE A 88 4.99 3.10 -11.63
N PHE A 89 5.35 4.37 -11.84
CA PHE A 89 6.49 5.04 -11.21
C PHE A 89 6.03 6.21 -10.33
N PRO A 90 6.88 6.69 -9.39
CA PRO A 90 6.47 7.73 -8.45
C PRO A 90 6.10 9.04 -9.16
N VAL A 91 4.83 9.43 -9.12
CA VAL A 91 4.34 10.70 -9.72
C VAL A 91 4.84 11.94 -8.97
N ASP A 92 5.27 11.78 -7.73
CA ASP A 92 5.78 12.84 -6.87
C ASP A 92 7.32 13.01 -6.99
N GLN A 93 7.95 12.31 -7.95
CA GLN A 93 9.37 12.41 -8.26
C GLN A 93 9.57 12.98 -9.67
N THR A 94 10.67 13.68 -9.86
CA THR A 94 11.08 14.09 -11.21
C THR A 94 11.73 12.91 -11.92
N ILE A 95 11.14 12.48 -13.03
CA ILE A 95 11.65 11.37 -13.84
C ILE A 95 12.41 11.98 -15.04
N PRO A 96 13.75 11.81 -15.14
CA PRO A 96 14.52 12.25 -16.31
C PRO A 96 14.04 11.56 -17.60
N ASP A 97 14.02 12.29 -18.72
CA ASP A 97 13.58 11.77 -20.03
C ASP A 97 14.41 10.61 -20.56
N ASP A 98 15.66 10.50 -20.12
CA ASP A 98 16.63 9.45 -20.51
C ASP A 98 16.76 8.34 -19.47
N LEU A 99 16.00 8.39 -18.37
CA LEU A 99 16.03 7.36 -17.34
C LEU A 99 15.58 6.02 -17.91
N THR A 100 16.38 4.98 -17.69
CA THR A 100 16.06 3.61 -18.09
C THR A 100 15.70 2.75 -16.88
N LEU A 101 15.11 1.57 -17.13
CA LEU A 101 14.76 0.61 -16.07
C LEU A 101 16.01 0.12 -15.31
N GLU A 102 17.20 0.14 -15.92
CA GLU A 102 18.47 -0.16 -15.25
C GLU A 102 18.78 0.77 -14.07
N HIS A 103 18.26 2.01 -14.10
CA HIS A 103 18.65 3.07 -13.16
C HIS A 103 17.47 3.64 -12.36
N VAL A 104 16.39 2.87 -12.21
CA VAL A 104 15.19 3.29 -11.47
C VAL A 104 15.50 3.63 -10.00
N GLU A 105 16.56 3.07 -9.41
CA GLU A 105 17.00 3.41 -8.06
C GLU A 105 17.28 4.91 -7.87
N SER A 106 17.66 5.62 -8.94
CA SER A 106 17.96 7.06 -8.87
C SER A 106 16.74 7.94 -8.55
N ILE A 107 15.52 7.45 -8.77
CA ILE A 107 14.27 8.12 -8.42
C ILE A 107 13.59 7.51 -7.17
N LEU A 108 14.26 6.60 -6.49
CA LEU A 108 13.77 5.92 -5.27
C LEU A 108 14.69 6.24 -4.07
N PRO A 109 14.75 7.50 -3.61
CA PRO A 109 15.57 7.84 -2.46
C PRO A 109 15.18 7.01 -1.23
N TRP A 110 16.17 6.69 -0.39
CA TRP A 110 16.07 5.83 0.82
C TRP A 110 15.97 4.33 0.57
N TYR A 111 15.84 3.87 -0.67
CA TYR A 111 15.93 2.45 -0.99
C TYR A 111 17.35 2.02 -1.30
N ASN A 112 17.67 0.79 -1.03
CA ASN A 112 18.93 0.14 -1.32
C ASN A 112 18.63 -1.21 -1.97
N ASP A 113 19.61 -1.73 -2.69
CA ASP A 113 19.54 -3.04 -3.33
C ASP A 113 18.36 -3.18 -4.32
N VAL A 114 18.02 -2.07 -5.03
CA VAL A 114 17.00 -2.09 -6.10
C VAL A 114 17.51 -2.98 -7.24
N ASN A 115 16.76 -4.03 -7.56
CA ASN A 115 17.13 -4.99 -8.58
C ASN A 115 16.54 -4.60 -9.95
N PRO A 116 17.35 -4.20 -10.96
CA PRO A 116 16.85 -3.84 -12.28
C PRO A 116 16.14 -5.00 -13.00
N ASP A 117 16.54 -6.26 -12.79
CA ASP A 117 15.85 -7.41 -13.38
C ASP A 117 14.46 -7.56 -12.81
N LYS A 118 14.28 -7.32 -11.51
CA LYS A 118 12.96 -7.32 -10.89
C LYS A 118 12.09 -6.17 -11.40
N THR A 119 12.68 -4.98 -11.62
CA THR A 119 11.97 -3.85 -12.25
C THR A 119 11.47 -4.23 -13.65
N VAL A 120 12.32 -4.85 -14.47
CA VAL A 120 11.95 -5.34 -15.81
C VAL A 120 10.87 -6.44 -15.73
N GLU A 121 11.02 -7.40 -14.81
CA GLU A 121 10.04 -8.47 -14.60
C GLU A 121 8.65 -7.90 -14.27
N ILE A 122 8.57 -6.89 -13.39
CA ILE A 122 7.31 -6.25 -13.00
C ILE A 122 6.68 -5.53 -14.20
N VAL A 123 7.45 -4.73 -14.93
CA VAL A 123 6.94 -4.00 -16.10
C VAL A 123 6.41 -4.97 -17.15
N ASN A 124 7.13 -6.06 -17.41
CA ASN A 124 6.71 -7.08 -18.36
C ASN A 124 5.45 -7.82 -17.89
N TYR A 125 5.39 -8.22 -16.62
CA TYR A 125 4.21 -8.84 -16.06
C TYR A 125 2.96 -7.95 -16.22
N LEU A 126 3.05 -6.68 -15.81
CA LEU A 126 1.93 -5.75 -15.93
C LEU A 126 1.53 -5.53 -17.40
N GLY A 127 2.52 -5.37 -18.29
CA GLY A 127 2.27 -5.16 -19.71
C GLY A 127 1.63 -6.39 -20.39
N GLU A 128 2.08 -7.59 -20.08
CA GLU A 128 1.52 -8.83 -20.58
C GLU A 128 0.08 -9.05 -20.09
N GLN A 129 -0.19 -8.78 -18.80
CA GLN A 129 -1.54 -8.87 -18.26
C GLN A 129 -2.48 -7.87 -18.92
N ALA A 130 -2.06 -6.61 -19.06
CA ALA A 130 -2.86 -5.57 -19.73
C ALA A 130 -3.10 -5.90 -21.22
N ALA A 131 -2.08 -6.35 -21.94
CA ALA A 131 -2.18 -6.75 -23.35
C ALA A 131 -3.10 -7.97 -23.56
N SER A 132 -3.21 -8.84 -22.55
CA SER A 132 -4.18 -9.95 -22.59
C SER A 132 -5.63 -9.53 -22.36
N GLY A 133 -5.88 -8.25 -22.10
CA GLY A 133 -7.20 -7.71 -21.77
C GLY A 133 -7.58 -7.83 -20.29
N SER A 134 -6.64 -8.26 -19.42
CA SER A 134 -6.88 -8.30 -17.98
C SER A 134 -6.91 -6.89 -17.41
N GLN A 135 -7.93 -6.54 -16.62
CA GLN A 135 -7.92 -5.31 -15.86
C GLN A 135 -6.91 -5.44 -14.72
N ILE A 136 -5.86 -4.63 -14.78
CA ILE A 136 -4.74 -4.64 -13.81
C ILE A 136 -4.72 -3.43 -12.90
N PHE A 137 -5.56 -2.43 -13.14
CA PHE A 137 -5.66 -1.22 -12.34
C PHE A 137 -7.12 -0.90 -12.03
N PHE A 138 -7.37 -0.48 -10.80
CA PHE A 138 -8.69 -0.10 -10.29
C PHE A 138 -8.62 1.25 -9.61
N ASP A 139 -9.44 2.17 -10.06
CA ASP A 139 -9.73 3.40 -9.33
C ASP A 139 -10.50 3.07 -8.05
N ILE A 140 -10.11 3.68 -6.95
CA ILE A 140 -10.79 3.51 -5.66
C ILE A 140 -11.66 4.71 -5.28
N TYR A 141 -11.63 5.75 -6.10
CA TYR A 141 -12.43 6.96 -5.93
C TYR A 141 -13.29 7.23 -7.16
N THR A 142 -14.50 7.74 -6.95
CA THR A 142 -15.41 8.15 -8.03
C THR A 142 -14.93 9.43 -8.70
N GLU A 143 -15.45 9.72 -9.90
CA GLU A 143 -15.16 10.96 -10.61
C GLU A 143 -15.60 12.22 -9.84
N GLU A 144 -16.72 12.14 -9.08
CA GLU A 144 -17.15 13.23 -8.21
C GLU A 144 -16.15 13.48 -7.06
N GLU A 145 -15.59 12.42 -6.47
CA GLU A 145 -14.59 12.54 -5.43
C GLU A 145 -13.26 13.09 -5.95
N LYS A 146 -12.86 12.70 -7.16
CA LYS A 146 -11.69 13.24 -7.87
C LYS A 146 -11.90 14.71 -8.24
N ALA A 147 -13.10 15.09 -8.69
CA ALA A 147 -13.43 16.49 -8.99
C ALA A 147 -13.37 17.39 -7.73
N GLN A 148 -13.67 16.84 -6.54
CA GLN A 148 -13.57 17.55 -5.26
C GLN A 148 -12.12 17.63 -4.72
N ASP A 149 -11.33 16.60 -4.98
CA ASP A 149 -9.91 16.53 -4.63
C ASP A 149 -9.11 15.88 -5.78
N PRO A 150 -8.57 16.70 -6.70
CA PRO A 150 -7.84 16.20 -7.88
C PRO A 150 -6.62 15.34 -7.54
N LYS A 151 -6.10 15.40 -6.31
CA LYS A 151 -4.99 14.51 -5.90
C LYS A 151 -5.41 13.04 -5.86
N LYS A 152 -6.71 12.76 -5.75
CA LYS A 152 -7.26 11.40 -5.81
C LYS A 152 -7.07 10.73 -7.17
N GLU A 153 -6.82 11.48 -8.24
CA GLU A 153 -6.41 10.94 -9.55
C GLU A 153 -5.07 10.18 -9.51
N ASN A 154 -4.26 10.45 -8.48
CA ASN A 154 -2.98 9.78 -8.26
C ASN A 154 -3.08 8.62 -7.26
N THR A 155 -4.22 7.94 -7.19
CA THR A 155 -4.46 6.79 -6.32
C THR A 155 -5.08 5.65 -7.10
N GLY A 156 -4.96 4.44 -6.55
CA GLY A 156 -5.59 3.25 -7.09
C GLY A 156 -4.86 1.98 -6.70
N LEU A 157 -5.38 0.87 -7.18
CA LEU A 157 -4.87 -0.46 -6.88
C LEU A 157 -4.37 -1.14 -8.15
N PHE A 158 -3.10 -1.50 -8.19
CA PHE A 158 -2.59 -2.47 -9.17
C PHE A 158 -2.86 -3.88 -8.66
N PHE A 159 -3.47 -4.71 -9.49
CA PHE A 159 -3.82 -6.07 -9.16
C PHE A 159 -2.85 -7.09 -9.78
N PHE A 160 -2.22 -7.84 -8.92
CA PHE A 160 -1.41 -9.01 -9.24
C PHE A 160 -2.23 -10.27 -8.92
N ARG A 161 -2.83 -10.86 -9.94
CA ARG A 161 -3.77 -11.97 -9.77
C ARG A 161 -3.07 -13.24 -9.30
N GLY A 162 -3.65 -13.87 -8.29
CA GLY A 162 -3.35 -15.22 -7.86
C GLY A 162 -4.39 -16.21 -8.38
N GLU A 163 -4.75 -17.18 -7.55
CA GLU A 163 -5.82 -18.15 -7.88
C GLU A 163 -7.20 -17.50 -7.68
N PRO A 164 -8.19 -17.81 -8.55
CA PRO A 164 -9.57 -17.35 -8.35
C PRO A 164 -10.10 -17.76 -6.95
N GLY A 165 -10.69 -16.82 -6.22
CA GLY A 165 -11.14 -17.03 -4.84
C GLY A 165 -10.01 -17.18 -3.81
N GLY A 166 -8.76 -16.97 -4.20
CA GLY A 166 -7.63 -16.97 -3.27
C GLY A 166 -7.68 -15.82 -2.28
N LYS A 167 -7.03 -16.01 -1.11
CA LYS A 167 -6.92 -14.98 -0.06
C LYS A 167 -6.24 -13.71 -0.56
N THR A 168 -6.57 -12.58 0.07
CA THR A 168 -6.15 -11.26 -0.41
C THR A 168 -5.06 -10.63 0.46
N ALA A 169 -4.06 -10.05 -0.20
CA ALA A 169 -3.03 -9.24 0.41
C ALA A 169 -3.03 -7.81 -0.17
N ILE A 170 -2.90 -6.80 0.68
CA ILE A 170 -2.80 -5.40 0.26
C ILE A 170 -1.41 -4.89 0.62
N CYS A 171 -0.63 -4.49 -0.39
CA CYS A 171 0.75 -4.07 -0.28
C CYS A 171 0.86 -2.55 -0.41
N SER A 172 1.42 -1.89 0.60
CA SER A 172 1.67 -0.45 0.63
C SER A 172 3.17 -0.17 0.65
N ALA A 173 3.67 0.55 -0.35
CA ALA A 173 5.09 0.87 -0.42
C ALA A 173 5.50 1.94 0.60
N GLY A 174 6.80 2.05 0.85
CA GLY A 174 7.41 3.16 1.55
C GLY A 174 7.57 4.40 0.68
N GLY A 175 8.47 5.28 1.10
CA GLY A 175 8.74 6.59 0.48
C GLY A 175 8.50 7.76 1.42
N GLY A 176 8.51 7.51 2.75
CA GLY A 176 8.46 8.54 3.80
C GLY A 176 7.18 9.37 3.83
N PHE A 177 6.09 8.91 3.22
CA PHE A 177 4.86 9.68 2.96
C PHE A 177 5.08 10.91 2.06
N VAL A 178 6.13 10.92 1.26
CA VAL A 178 6.48 11.99 0.31
C VAL A 178 6.25 11.52 -1.12
N TYR A 179 6.49 10.26 -1.39
CA TYR A 179 6.22 9.57 -2.66
C TYR A 179 5.90 8.09 -2.39
N VAL A 180 5.50 7.35 -3.43
CA VAL A 180 5.19 5.92 -3.34
C VAL A 180 6.27 5.11 -4.08
N GLY A 181 7.09 4.36 -3.34
CA GLY A 181 8.18 3.55 -3.89
C GLY A 181 7.72 2.16 -4.39
N ALA A 182 6.66 2.10 -5.18
CA ALA A 182 5.98 0.84 -5.53
C ALA A 182 6.91 -0.19 -6.18
N MET A 183 7.84 0.25 -7.05
CA MET A 183 8.78 -0.63 -7.75
C MET A 183 9.71 -1.41 -6.82
N GLN A 184 9.91 -0.96 -5.57
CA GLN A 184 10.79 -1.65 -4.60
C GLN A 184 10.01 -2.33 -3.48
N ASP A 185 8.87 -1.76 -3.05
CA ASP A 185 8.23 -2.13 -1.78
C ASP A 185 6.85 -2.77 -1.90
N SER A 186 6.10 -2.58 -2.99
CA SER A 186 4.77 -3.17 -3.13
C SER A 186 4.61 -4.04 -4.36
N PHE A 187 5.04 -3.61 -5.53
CA PHE A 187 4.94 -4.43 -6.75
C PHE A 187 5.72 -5.75 -6.65
N PRO A 188 7.00 -5.77 -6.19
CA PRO A 188 7.72 -7.03 -6.04
C PRO A 188 7.04 -7.98 -5.06
N HIS A 189 6.52 -7.46 -3.95
CA HIS A 189 5.81 -8.26 -2.95
C HIS A 189 4.51 -8.82 -3.50
N ALA A 190 3.71 -7.97 -4.18
CA ALA A 190 2.46 -8.39 -4.80
C ALA A 190 2.68 -9.45 -5.89
N LEU A 191 3.75 -9.31 -6.70
CA LEU A 191 4.12 -10.28 -7.70
C LEU A 191 4.50 -11.64 -7.08
N GLU A 192 5.31 -11.64 -6.02
CA GLU A 192 5.68 -12.88 -5.34
C GLU A 192 4.49 -13.53 -4.61
N LEU A 193 3.59 -12.73 -4.01
CA LEU A 193 2.35 -13.22 -3.43
C LEU A 193 1.44 -13.86 -4.49
N SER A 194 1.31 -13.24 -5.66
CA SER A 194 0.48 -13.78 -6.75
C SER A 194 1.03 -15.11 -7.29
N LYS A 195 2.36 -15.26 -7.40
CA LYS A 195 3.00 -16.52 -7.75
C LYS A 195 2.75 -17.65 -6.73
N ASN A 196 2.46 -17.28 -5.48
CA ASN A 196 2.06 -18.19 -4.41
C ASN A 196 0.54 -18.42 -4.32
N GLY A 197 -0.24 -17.93 -5.31
CA GLY A 197 -1.69 -18.15 -5.41
C GLY A 197 -2.55 -17.13 -4.67
N TYR A 198 -1.96 -16.12 -4.01
CA TYR A 198 -2.70 -15.05 -3.32
C TYR A 198 -3.08 -13.93 -4.29
N ASN A 199 -4.26 -13.37 -4.13
CA ASN A 199 -4.66 -12.17 -4.85
C ASN A 199 -4.03 -10.95 -4.16
N ALA A 200 -3.07 -10.30 -4.81
CA ALA A 200 -2.29 -9.23 -4.21
C ALA A 200 -2.57 -7.88 -4.90
N PHE A 201 -2.81 -6.87 -4.10
CA PHE A 201 -3.06 -5.51 -4.57
C PHE A 201 -1.97 -4.57 -4.06
N ALA A 202 -1.37 -3.83 -4.98
CA ALA A 202 -0.40 -2.79 -4.64
C ALA A 202 -1.08 -1.43 -4.69
N LEU A 203 -1.15 -0.75 -3.54
CA LEU A 203 -1.78 0.54 -3.40
C LEU A 203 -0.83 1.67 -3.81
N ILE A 204 -1.28 2.50 -4.74
CA ILE A 204 -0.74 3.84 -4.97
C ILE A 204 -1.59 4.81 -4.16
N TYR A 205 -0.95 5.58 -3.28
CA TYR A 205 -1.61 6.45 -2.30
C TYR A 205 -1.09 7.88 -2.36
N ARG A 206 -1.90 8.83 -1.90
CA ARG A 206 -1.50 10.26 -1.83
C ARG A 206 -0.45 10.50 -0.75
N PRO A 207 0.54 11.37 -0.99
CA PRO A 207 1.48 11.79 0.05
C PRO A 207 0.80 12.35 1.29
N GLY A 208 1.44 12.14 2.45
CA GLY A 208 0.92 12.53 3.76
C GLY A 208 0.41 11.32 4.56
N ALA A 209 0.80 11.22 5.84
CA ALA A 209 0.51 10.03 6.65
C ALA A 209 -1.00 9.80 6.85
N GLN A 210 -1.77 10.87 7.07
CA GLN A 210 -3.22 10.79 7.26
C GLN A 210 -3.92 10.40 5.95
N THR A 211 -3.63 11.10 4.85
CA THR A 211 -4.19 10.83 3.53
C THR A 211 -3.85 9.44 3.01
N ALA A 212 -2.62 8.98 3.24
CA ALA A 212 -2.20 7.62 2.88
C ALA A 212 -3.01 6.55 3.64
N CYS A 213 -3.29 6.77 4.92
CA CYS A 213 -4.16 5.87 5.69
C CYS A 213 -5.62 5.94 5.26
N GLU A 214 -6.12 7.10 4.85
CA GLU A 214 -7.46 7.26 4.25
C GLU A 214 -7.56 6.48 2.94
N ASP A 215 -6.53 6.55 2.08
CA ASP A 215 -6.47 5.80 0.83
C ASP A 215 -6.40 4.29 1.07
N LEU A 216 -5.65 3.83 2.08
CA LEU A 216 -5.61 2.42 2.44
C LEU A 216 -6.96 1.94 3.02
N ALA A 217 -7.65 2.77 3.82
CA ALA A 217 -8.98 2.46 4.32
C ALA A 217 -10.00 2.35 3.17
N ARG A 218 -9.94 3.28 2.20
CA ARG A 218 -10.74 3.25 0.97
C ARG A 218 -10.43 2.00 0.14
N ALA A 219 -9.17 1.61 0.00
CA ALA A 219 -8.78 0.40 -0.70
C ALA A 219 -9.36 -0.87 -0.05
N ILE A 220 -9.31 -0.97 1.28
CA ILE A 220 -9.94 -2.07 2.02
C ILE A 220 -11.45 -2.10 1.76
N ALA A 221 -12.13 -0.95 1.85
CA ALA A 221 -13.55 -0.82 1.58
C ALA A 221 -13.90 -1.25 0.15
N PHE A 222 -13.14 -0.77 -0.84
CA PHE A 222 -13.31 -1.13 -2.24
C PHE A 222 -13.22 -2.65 -2.45
N LEU A 223 -12.17 -3.28 -1.93
CA LEU A 223 -11.96 -4.72 -2.11
C LEU A 223 -13.02 -5.56 -1.42
N HIS A 224 -13.50 -5.16 -0.22
CA HIS A 224 -14.63 -5.84 0.42
C HIS A 224 -15.92 -5.73 -0.38
N ASN A 225 -16.18 -4.57 -0.99
CA ASN A 225 -17.40 -4.32 -1.73
C ASN A 225 -17.42 -5.00 -3.11
N HIS A 226 -16.24 -5.26 -3.69
CA HIS A 226 -16.07 -5.85 -5.03
C HIS A 226 -15.47 -7.27 -4.99
N ALA A 227 -15.44 -7.91 -3.82
CA ALA A 227 -14.74 -9.19 -3.65
C ALA A 227 -15.29 -10.30 -4.58
N GLU A 228 -16.58 -10.38 -4.77
CA GLU A 228 -17.22 -11.34 -5.67
C GLU A 228 -16.87 -11.07 -7.14
N GLU A 229 -16.95 -9.81 -7.57
CA GLU A 229 -16.63 -9.39 -8.94
C GLU A 229 -15.16 -9.62 -9.29
N LEU A 230 -14.28 -9.37 -8.33
CA LEU A 230 -12.83 -9.55 -8.49
C LEU A 230 -12.39 -11.02 -8.33
N GLU A 231 -13.31 -11.90 -7.93
CA GLU A 231 -13.05 -13.31 -7.60
C GLU A 231 -11.95 -13.47 -6.54
N ILE A 232 -12.05 -12.68 -5.44
CA ILE A 232 -11.09 -12.66 -4.33
C ILE A 232 -11.75 -13.02 -3.01
N ASP A 233 -10.96 -13.53 -2.05
CA ASP A 233 -11.41 -13.79 -0.68
C ASP A 233 -10.80 -12.74 0.28
N MET A 234 -11.66 -11.86 0.80
CA MET A 234 -11.30 -10.84 1.80
C MET A 234 -11.43 -11.36 3.25
N THR A 235 -11.86 -12.61 3.47
CA THR A 235 -11.76 -13.21 4.81
C THR A 235 -10.28 -13.47 5.12
N ASP A 236 -9.85 -13.16 6.35
CA ASP A 236 -8.47 -13.34 6.79
C ASP A 236 -7.41 -12.66 5.89
N TYR A 237 -7.79 -11.55 5.23
CA TYR A 237 -6.87 -10.77 4.41
C TYR A 237 -5.68 -10.24 5.23
N SER A 238 -4.61 -9.84 4.57
CA SER A 238 -3.40 -9.30 5.20
C SER A 238 -3.02 -7.93 4.66
N LEU A 239 -2.40 -7.13 5.52
CA LEU A 239 -1.80 -5.84 5.16
C LEU A 239 -0.28 -5.96 5.18
N TRP A 240 0.37 -5.58 4.09
CA TRP A 240 1.82 -5.61 3.91
C TRP A 240 2.35 -4.20 3.70
N GLY A 241 3.52 -3.91 4.23
CA GLY A 241 4.14 -2.64 3.92
C GLY A 241 5.60 -2.53 4.29
N GLY A 242 6.32 -1.67 3.54
CA GLY A 242 7.68 -1.26 3.82
C GLY A 242 7.73 0.17 4.35
N SER A 243 8.61 0.47 5.31
CA SER A 243 8.88 1.82 5.81
C SER A 243 7.61 2.60 6.21
N ALA A 244 7.23 3.63 5.44
CA ALA A 244 5.97 4.37 5.62
C ALA A 244 4.75 3.48 5.44
N GLY A 245 4.75 2.60 4.43
CA GLY A 245 3.67 1.62 4.19
C GLY A 245 3.48 0.65 5.34
N ALA A 246 4.56 0.25 6.02
CA ALA A 246 4.47 -0.57 7.21
C ALA A 246 3.75 0.13 8.38
N ARG A 247 3.91 1.46 8.49
CA ARG A 247 3.14 2.26 9.47
C ARG A 247 1.66 2.31 9.11
N MET A 248 1.34 2.49 7.81
CA MET A 248 -0.04 2.45 7.32
C MET A 248 -0.70 1.11 7.68
N ALA A 249 -0.04 0.00 7.34
CA ALA A 249 -0.51 -1.35 7.65
C ALA A 249 -0.75 -1.55 9.15
N ALA A 250 0.19 -1.11 10.01
CA ALA A 250 0.07 -1.19 11.47
C ALA A 250 -1.09 -0.33 12.00
N TRP A 251 -1.24 0.90 11.53
CA TRP A 251 -2.30 1.80 11.98
C TRP A 251 -3.67 1.31 11.54
N LEU A 252 -3.85 0.89 10.28
CA LEU A 252 -5.12 0.30 9.82
C LEU A 252 -5.45 -0.97 10.60
N GLY A 253 -4.46 -1.84 10.82
CA GLY A 253 -4.61 -3.04 11.62
C GLY A 253 -5.05 -2.73 13.05
N SER A 254 -4.47 -1.72 13.69
CA SER A 254 -4.74 -1.39 15.10
C SER A 254 -5.98 -0.52 15.30
N TYR A 255 -6.22 0.46 14.43
CA TYR A 255 -7.29 1.43 14.59
C TYR A 255 -8.54 1.12 13.75
N GLY A 256 -8.41 0.32 12.66
CA GLY A 256 -9.47 -0.02 11.73
C GLY A 256 -9.82 1.10 10.76
N THR A 257 -10.62 0.75 9.75
CA THR A 257 -10.99 1.63 8.63
C THR A 257 -11.83 2.83 9.07
N GLN A 258 -12.67 2.67 10.11
CA GLN A 258 -13.52 3.74 10.62
C GLN A 258 -12.71 4.94 11.15
N SER A 259 -11.51 4.71 11.68
CA SER A 259 -10.62 5.78 12.15
C SER A 259 -10.05 6.63 11.01
N PHE A 260 -10.21 6.18 9.76
CA PHE A 260 -9.69 6.82 8.55
C PHE A 260 -10.80 7.13 7.53
N GLY A 261 -12.04 7.34 8.01
CA GLY A 261 -13.11 7.92 7.21
C GLY A 261 -14.00 6.94 6.45
N GLU A 262 -13.76 5.63 6.57
CA GLU A 262 -14.60 4.59 5.97
C GLU A 262 -15.55 3.95 6.97
N GLN A 263 -16.43 3.08 6.49
CA GLN A 263 -17.22 2.20 7.37
C GLN A 263 -16.27 1.24 8.10
N GLU A 264 -16.75 0.61 9.16
CA GLU A 264 -15.99 -0.44 9.83
C GLU A 264 -16.02 -1.72 8.98
N TYR A 265 -14.83 -2.15 8.55
CA TYR A 265 -14.62 -3.43 7.89
C TYR A 265 -13.84 -4.38 8.81
N PRO A 266 -13.89 -5.70 8.57
CA PRO A 266 -13.09 -6.66 9.33
C PRO A 266 -11.61 -6.28 9.38
N ARG A 267 -10.97 -6.57 10.52
CA ARG A 267 -9.53 -6.36 10.68
C ARG A 267 -8.74 -7.40 9.88
N PRO A 268 -7.52 -7.09 9.44
CA PRO A 268 -6.67 -8.08 8.79
C PRO A 268 -6.30 -9.21 9.76
N ALA A 269 -6.16 -10.44 9.25
CA ALA A 269 -5.67 -11.57 10.02
C ALA A 269 -4.18 -11.40 10.38
N ALA A 270 -3.40 -10.72 9.53
CA ALA A 270 -2.00 -10.43 9.80
C ALA A 270 -1.58 -9.06 9.24
N VAL A 271 -0.60 -8.45 9.91
CA VAL A 271 0.13 -7.27 9.45
C VAL A 271 1.60 -7.62 9.27
N ILE A 272 2.10 -7.43 8.05
CA ILE A 272 3.49 -7.72 7.66
C ILE A 272 4.23 -6.41 7.45
N MET A 273 5.28 -6.19 8.22
CA MET A 273 5.99 -4.92 8.30
C MET A 273 7.46 -5.07 7.97
N GLN A 274 7.99 -4.18 7.13
CA GLN A 274 9.42 -4.09 6.87
C GLN A 274 9.99 -2.76 7.35
N TYR A 275 11.17 -2.80 7.90
CA TYR A 275 12.07 -1.68 8.22
C TYR A 275 11.36 -0.38 8.62
N THR A 276 10.51 -0.44 9.64
CA THR A 276 9.86 0.77 10.18
C THR A 276 10.27 1.02 11.64
N GLY A 277 10.51 2.29 11.98
CA GLY A 277 10.83 2.70 13.36
C GLY A 277 9.57 2.95 14.21
N LEU A 278 8.43 2.32 13.91
CA LEU A 278 7.22 2.44 14.70
C LEU A 278 7.40 1.77 16.07
N SER A 279 7.30 2.56 17.14
CA SER A 279 7.42 2.08 18.53
C SER A 279 6.07 1.94 19.24
N GLU A 280 5.01 2.52 18.68
CA GLU A 280 3.68 2.51 19.28
C GLU A 280 3.12 1.09 19.36
N VAL A 281 2.47 0.79 20.49
CA VAL A 281 1.66 -0.40 20.72
C VAL A 281 0.36 0.04 21.37
N THR A 282 -0.77 -0.27 20.74
CA THR A 282 -2.10 0.20 21.12
C THR A 282 -2.86 -0.77 22.00
N GLY A 283 -2.51 -2.06 21.94
CA GLY A 283 -3.24 -3.16 22.56
C GLY A 283 -4.30 -3.80 21.65
N ASN A 284 -4.41 -3.31 20.41
CA ASN A 284 -5.35 -3.83 19.41
C ASN A 284 -4.64 -4.31 18.14
N GLU A 285 -3.33 -4.54 18.24
CA GLU A 285 -2.54 -5.04 17.11
C GLU A 285 -3.04 -6.41 16.66
N PRO A 286 -3.27 -6.61 15.35
CA PRO A 286 -3.41 -7.95 14.79
C PRO A 286 -2.11 -8.74 14.92
N PRO A 287 -2.11 -10.05 14.69
CA PRO A 287 -0.89 -10.82 14.50
C PRO A 287 0.10 -10.09 13.58
N THR A 288 1.34 -9.93 14.04
CA THR A 288 2.29 -9.02 13.39
C THR A 288 3.63 -9.70 13.12
N TYR A 289 4.05 -9.69 11.85
CA TYR A 289 5.39 -10.11 11.44
C TYR A 289 6.22 -8.88 11.06
N ASN A 290 7.47 -8.84 11.53
CA ASN A 290 8.41 -7.77 11.20
C ASN A 290 9.69 -8.31 10.57
N CYS A 291 10.33 -7.51 9.69
CA CYS A 291 11.71 -7.73 9.29
C CYS A 291 12.48 -6.42 9.14
N VAL A 292 13.78 -6.45 9.41
CA VAL A 292 14.64 -5.26 9.42
C VAL A 292 16.12 -5.64 9.34
N GLY A 293 16.96 -4.75 8.81
CA GLY A 293 18.40 -4.91 8.77
C GLY A 293 19.14 -4.32 9.99
N THR A 294 20.29 -4.89 10.39
CA THR A 294 21.08 -4.37 11.52
C THR A 294 21.80 -3.04 11.20
N ARG A 295 21.98 -2.72 9.91
CA ARG A 295 22.58 -1.47 9.44
C ARG A 295 21.55 -0.46 8.90
N ASP A 296 20.28 -0.67 9.22
CA ASP A 296 19.24 0.29 8.87
C ASP A 296 19.49 1.62 9.61
N GLY A 297 19.82 2.66 8.86
CA GLY A 297 20.11 4.00 9.39
C GLY A 297 18.87 4.85 9.63
N ILE A 298 17.67 4.37 9.22
CA ILE A 298 16.39 5.08 9.32
C ILE A 298 15.51 4.44 10.39
N ALA A 299 15.42 3.10 10.39
CA ALA A 299 14.59 2.33 11.31
C ALA A 299 15.46 1.44 12.19
N SER A 300 15.56 1.75 13.47
CA SER A 300 16.33 0.93 14.40
C SER A 300 15.64 -0.43 14.60
N TYR A 301 16.38 -1.52 14.33
CA TYR A 301 15.88 -2.88 14.56
C TYR A 301 15.51 -3.11 16.04
N ARG A 302 16.20 -2.46 16.99
CA ARG A 302 15.92 -2.57 18.43
C ARG A 302 14.55 -1.99 18.80
N ILE A 303 14.11 -0.95 18.11
CA ILE A 303 12.76 -0.40 18.30
C ILE A 303 11.73 -1.44 17.83
N MET A 304 11.99 -2.12 16.71
CA MET A 304 11.11 -3.15 16.21
C MET A 304 11.09 -4.40 17.10
N GLU A 305 12.25 -4.82 17.64
CA GLU A 305 12.34 -5.91 18.63
C GLU A 305 11.54 -5.60 19.90
N ASP A 306 11.70 -4.39 20.45
CA ASP A 306 10.93 -3.91 21.62
C ASP A 306 9.42 -3.93 21.34
N ARG A 307 9.01 -3.39 20.17
CA ARG A 307 7.60 -3.39 19.78
C ARG A 307 7.02 -4.80 19.69
N ILE A 308 7.71 -5.71 19.04
CA ILE A 308 7.29 -7.11 18.93
C ILE A 308 7.21 -7.80 20.31
N SER A 309 8.16 -7.53 21.19
CA SER A 309 8.11 -8.04 22.57
C SER A 309 6.84 -7.59 23.30
N ARG A 310 6.52 -6.30 23.21
CA ARG A 310 5.32 -5.73 23.85
C ARG A 310 4.01 -6.23 23.25
N ILE A 311 3.96 -6.51 21.94
CA ILE A 311 2.79 -7.14 21.30
C ILE A 311 2.60 -8.55 21.85
N LYS A 312 3.68 -9.35 21.96
CA LYS A 312 3.63 -10.68 22.55
C LYS A 312 3.19 -10.68 24.03
N GLU A 313 3.64 -9.70 24.80
CA GLU A 313 3.25 -9.53 26.21
C GLU A 313 1.73 -9.27 26.36
N GLN A 314 1.08 -8.78 25.34
CA GLN A 314 -0.37 -8.59 25.28
C GLN A 314 -1.12 -9.86 24.82
N GLY A 315 -0.41 -10.93 24.47
CA GLY A 315 -0.98 -12.19 24.04
C GLY A 315 -1.26 -12.30 22.54
N THR A 316 -0.86 -11.32 21.75
CA THR A 316 -0.97 -11.35 20.28
C THR A 316 0.25 -12.02 19.67
N ASP A 317 0.03 -12.92 18.69
CA ASP A 317 1.14 -13.56 17.97
C ASP A 317 1.95 -12.52 17.20
N ALA A 318 3.28 -12.58 17.34
CA ALA A 318 4.15 -11.66 16.64
C ALA A 318 5.54 -12.26 16.44
N GLU A 319 6.16 -11.96 15.31
CA GLU A 319 7.51 -12.43 14.95
C GLU A 319 8.37 -11.29 14.41
N ILE A 320 9.68 -11.41 14.58
CA ILE A 320 10.65 -10.52 13.95
C ILE A 320 11.82 -11.31 13.39
N GLN A 321 12.27 -10.92 12.19
CA GLN A 321 13.54 -11.32 11.60
C GLN A 321 14.47 -10.12 11.50
N VAL A 322 15.68 -10.28 12.01
CA VAL A 322 16.73 -9.26 11.93
C VAL A 322 17.84 -9.78 11.03
N PHE A 323 18.15 -9.04 9.96
CA PHE A 323 19.11 -9.42 8.95
C PHE A 323 20.43 -8.67 9.15
N GLU A 324 21.50 -9.44 9.36
CA GLU A 324 22.81 -8.85 9.60
C GLU A 324 23.34 -8.12 8.35
N GLY A 325 23.81 -6.90 8.55
CA GLY A 325 24.48 -6.09 7.53
C GLY A 325 23.54 -5.36 6.57
N LEU A 326 22.23 -5.62 6.57
CA LEU A 326 21.31 -4.95 5.64
C LEU A 326 20.99 -3.50 6.05
N HIS A 327 20.85 -2.66 5.05
CA HIS A 327 20.41 -1.28 5.14
C HIS A 327 18.89 -1.15 5.01
N HIS A 328 18.37 0.06 5.07
CA HIS A 328 16.96 0.38 4.86
C HIS A 328 16.55 0.11 3.41
N GLY A 329 15.30 -0.35 3.19
CA GLY A 329 14.71 -0.41 1.85
C GLY A 329 15.21 -1.56 0.97
N PHE A 330 15.54 -2.71 1.55
CA PHE A 330 16.06 -3.87 0.81
C PHE A 330 14.99 -4.63 0.01
N GLY A 331 13.71 -4.24 0.04
CA GLY A 331 12.63 -4.88 -0.71
C GLY A 331 12.54 -6.39 -0.47
N LEU A 332 12.61 -7.21 -1.52
CA LEU A 332 12.64 -8.68 -1.39
C LEU A 332 13.96 -9.21 -0.84
N GLY A 333 15.02 -8.40 -0.84
CA GLY A 333 16.34 -8.79 -0.34
C GLY A 333 17.00 -9.90 -1.15
N GLU A 334 16.69 -10.04 -2.44
CA GLU A 334 17.27 -11.04 -3.33
C GLU A 334 18.80 -10.92 -3.36
N GLY A 335 19.51 -12.04 -3.26
CA GLY A 335 20.96 -12.09 -3.19
C GLY A 335 21.59 -11.58 -1.89
N THR A 336 20.77 -11.30 -0.86
CA THR A 336 21.20 -10.80 0.44
C THR A 336 20.88 -11.78 1.59
N THR A 337 21.20 -11.40 2.83
CA THR A 337 20.82 -12.20 4.01
C THR A 337 19.32 -12.26 4.26
N ALA A 338 18.52 -11.42 3.59
CA ALA A 338 17.06 -11.41 3.69
C ALA A 338 16.38 -12.27 2.62
N GLU A 339 17.12 -12.86 1.69
CA GLU A 339 16.53 -13.70 0.62
C GLU A 339 15.54 -14.73 1.20
N GLY A 340 14.34 -14.78 0.62
CA GLY A 340 13.28 -15.69 1.04
C GLY A 340 12.51 -15.28 2.31
N TRP A 341 12.72 -14.08 2.85
CA TRP A 341 11.96 -13.61 4.00
C TRP A 341 10.45 -13.58 3.74
N ILE A 342 10.04 -13.28 2.50
CA ILE A 342 8.63 -13.21 2.12
C ILE A 342 7.90 -14.55 2.34
N ASN A 343 8.57 -15.69 2.08
CA ASN A 343 7.98 -17.02 2.30
C ASN A 343 7.72 -17.28 3.78
N ARG A 344 8.55 -16.72 4.68
CA ARG A 344 8.32 -16.84 6.13
C ARG A 344 7.17 -15.94 6.59
N ALA A 345 7.05 -14.77 5.99
CA ALA A 345 5.92 -13.88 6.24
C ALA A 345 4.60 -14.48 5.74
N ILE A 346 4.60 -15.14 4.56
CA ILE A 346 3.46 -15.91 4.06
C ILE A 346 3.09 -17.02 5.05
N ALA A 347 4.05 -17.85 5.47
CA ALA A 347 3.81 -18.91 6.44
C ALA A 347 3.33 -18.37 7.81
N PHE A 348 3.76 -17.17 8.20
CA PHE A 348 3.22 -16.50 9.39
C PHE A 348 1.75 -16.15 9.19
N TRP A 349 1.38 -15.52 8.06
CA TRP A 349 -0.01 -15.18 7.74
C TRP A 349 -0.90 -16.42 7.66
N GLU A 350 -0.45 -17.49 6.98
CA GLU A 350 -1.19 -18.75 6.87
C GLU A 350 -1.55 -19.37 8.24
N ARG A 351 -0.72 -19.17 9.24
CA ARG A 351 -1.04 -19.65 10.62
C ARG A 351 -2.10 -18.81 11.31
N GLN A 352 -2.46 -17.67 10.76
CA GLN A 352 -3.48 -16.77 11.32
C GLN A 352 -4.86 -16.92 10.65
N MET A 353 -4.94 -17.74 9.58
CA MET A 353 -6.17 -18.13 8.90
C MET A 353 -6.81 -19.34 9.62
#